data_4d0692220c9a74d0d273ea4ae7b176f0
#
_entry.id   4d0692220c9a74d0d273ea4ae7b176f0
#
_cell.length_a   1.000
_cell.length_b   1.000
_cell.length_c   1.000
_cell.angle_alpha   90.00
_cell.angle_beta   90.00
_cell.angle_gamma   90.00
#
_symmetry.space_group_name_H-M   'P 1'
#
loop_
_entity.id
_entity.type
_entity.pdbx_description
1 polymer ?
#
loop_
_entity_poly.entity_id
_entity_poly.type
_entity_poly.pdbx_seq_one_letter_code
_entity_poly.pdbx_strand_id
1 'polypeptide(L)'
;MIIGVFFDNGDIVFNDIRIIVGRGSGKNGFISYLSFYFLSPLHGIRGYNIDLLANSEDQAKTTFKDVYEIVKEPVKKSYTEKLKKNFHATKEEITGLKTKSILRFNTSSKRGKDSKRTGCIIFDEKHEYVDVSNMNTLTSGLGKVKHGRTITITTNGHVRGGVLDRELDQAKDILKEYNPNNRTLIFWCRIEDEKEWNDPEKWIKAIPSINDFTELKSRIQKEVIDMPHTMDYFPEFMAKRMNFPIGNKELEVATWDDILAANRPLID
;
A
#
# COMPACT_ATOMS: atom_id res chain seq x y z
N MET A 1 -14.10 8.16 1.11
CA MET A 1 -13.09 9.06 1.71
C MET A 1 -12.00 9.47 0.71
N ILE A 2 -11.36 8.57 0.00
CA ILE A 2 -10.21 8.89 -0.88
C ILE A 2 -10.55 9.90 -1.98
N ILE A 3 -11.71 9.83 -2.59
CA ILE A 3 -12.07 10.63 -3.78
C ILE A 3 -13.23 11.62 -3.56
N GLY A 4 -13.90 11.60 -2.42
CA GLY A 4 -15.16 12.32 -2.24
C GLY A 4 -15.29 13.15 -0.97
N VAL A 5 -14.18 13.44 -0.27
CA VAL A 5 -14.21 14.30 0.93
C VAL A 5 -13.36 15.54 0.68
N PHE A 6 -14.01 16.69 0.76
CA PHE A 6 -13.43 17.99 0.46
C PHE A 6 -13.71 18.95 1.61
N PHE A 7 -12.81 19.92 1.78
CA PHE A 7 -13.08 21.11 2.59
C PHE A 7 -14.03 22.07 1.85
N ASP A 8 -14.59 23.03 2.55
CA ASP A 8 -15.49 24.04 1.98
C ASP A 8 -14.82 24.87 0.86
N ASN A 9 -13.51 25.02 0.91
CA ASN A 9 -12.73 25.69 -0.14
C ASN A 9 -12.51 24.81 -1.41
N GLY A 10 -13.03 23.59 -1.41
CA GLY A 10 -12.91 22.63 -2.52
C GLY A 10 -11.59 21.88 -2.58
N ASP A 11 -10.72 21.98 -1.58
CA ASP A 11 -9.52 21.16 -1.47
C ASP A 11 -9.86 19.78 -0.91
N ILE A 12 -9.11 18.74 -1.34
CA ILE A 12 -9.26 17.40 -0.76
C ILE A 12 -8.86 17.40 0.72
N VAL A 13 -9.61 16.69 1.55
CA VAL A 13 -9.27 16.54 2.96
C VAL A 13 -8.03 15.68 3.13
N PHE A 14 -7.94 14.53 2.46
CA PHE A 14 -6.81 13.61 2.59
C PHE A 14 -5.95 13.62 1.34
N ASN A 15 -4.67 13.95 1.49
CA ASN A 15 -3.67 13.91 0.43
C ASN A 15 -2.55 12.87 0.66
N ASP A 16 -2.50 12.25 1.84
CA ASP A 16 -1.69 11.08 2.15
C ASP A 16 -2.61 9.93 2.59
N ILE A 17 -2.64 8.84 1.85
CA ILE A 17 -3.50 7.70 2.09
C ILE A 17 -2.63 6.48 2.35
N ARG A 18 -2.85 5.80 3.48
CA ARG A 18 -2.10 4.62 3.88
C ARG A 18 -3.04 3.44 4.10
N ILE A 19 -2.93 2.43 3.23
CA ILE A 19 -3.72 1.20 3.27
C ILE A 19 -2.78 0.06 3.67
N ILE A 20 -2.90 -0.37 4.92
CA ILE A 20 -2.02 -1.35 5.53
C ILE A 20 -2.89 -2.54 5.94
N VAL A 21 -2.92 -3.58 5.12
CA VAL A 21 -3.81 -4.72 5.27
C VAL A 21 -3.09 -6.02 4.92
N GLY A 22 -3.54 -7.13 5.46
CA GLY A 22 -2.93 -8.44 5.22
C GLY A 22 -2.88 -8.85 3.75
N ARG A 23 -1.94 -9.72 3.40
CA ARG A 23 -1.78 -10.26 2.04
C ARG A 23 -3.03 -11.03 1.62
N GLY A 24 -3.55 -10.72 0.43
CA GLY A 24 -4.76 -11.30 -0.13
C GLY A 24 -5.99 -10.40 -0.03
N SER A 25 -5.90 -9.23 0.63
CA SER A 25 -7.03 -8.28 0.79
C SER A 25 -7.45 -7.55 -0.50
N GLY A 26 -6.88 -7.87 -1.66
CA GLY A 26 -7.26 -7.22 -2.92
C GLY A 26 -6.70 -5.81 -3.12
N LYS A 27 -5.61 -5.44 -2.41
CA LYS A 27 -4.97 -4.11 -2.51
C LYS A 27 -4.72 -3.68 -3.96
N ASN A 28 -4.09 -4.54 -4.75
CA ASN A 28 -3.69 -4.20 -6.12
C ASN A 28 -4.91 -3.97 -7.02
N GLY A 29 -5.94 -4.84 -6.93
CA GLY A 29 -7.19 -4.64 -7.65
C GLY A 29 -7.87 -3.31 -7.31
N PHE A 30 -7.92 -2.95 -6.02
CA PHE A 30 -8.46 -1.66 -5.58
C PHE A 30 -7.68 -0.48 -6.19
N ILE A 31 -6.35 -0.52 -6.14
CA ILE A 31 -5.49 0.55 -6.70
C ILE A 31 -5.57 0.58 -8.24
N SER A 32 -5.72 -0.55 -8.91
CA SER A 32 -5.92 -0.61 -10.35
C SER A 32 -7.19 0.14 -10.77
N TYR A 33 -8.31 -0.10 -10.10
CA TYR A 33 -9.56 0.63 -10.35
C TYR A 33 -9.46 2.11 -10.01
N LEU A 34 -8.78 2.47 -8.92
CA LEU A 34 -8.57 3.86 -8.54
C LEU A 34 -7.70 4.60 -9.55
N SER A 35 -6.63 3.95 -10.04
CA SER A 35 -5.77 4.48 -11.10
C SER A 35 -6.54 4.68 -12.40
N PHE A 36 -7.37 3.72 -12.78
CA PHE A 36 -8.26 3.84 -13.93
C PHE A 36 -9.24 5.04 -13.79
N TYR A 37 -9.82 5.22 -12.59
CA TYR A 37 -10.67 6.39 -12.31
C TYR A 37 -9.90 7.70 -12.48
N PHE A 38 -8.68 7.83 -11.96
CA PHE A 38 -7.87 9.04 -12.07
C PHE A 38 -7.48 9.38 -13.51
N LEU A 39 -7.31 8.37 -14.37
CA LEU A 39 -7.10 8.58 -15.81
C LEU A 39 -8.36 9.04 -16.54
N SER A 40 -9.53 8.70 -15.99
CA SER A 40 -10.81 8.87 -16.67
C SER A 40 -11.30 10.31 -16.65
N PRO A 41 -12.19 10.70 -17.58
CA PRO A 41 -12.87 12.00 -17.54
C PRO A 41 -13.72 12.23 -16.28
N LEU A 42 -14.08 11.18 -15.55
CA LEU A 42 -14.86 11.27 -14.32
C LEU A 42 -14.09 11.94 -13.18
N HIS A 43 -12.76 11.81 -13.14
CA HIS A 43 -11.92 12.54 -12.21
C HIS A 43 -11.87 14.04 -12.51
N GLY A 44 -11.96 14.41 -13.79
CA GLY A 44 -12.09 15.80 -14.23
C GLY A 44 -10.84 16.68 -14.16
N ILE A 45 -9.71 16.18 -13.65
CA ILE A 45 -8.46 16.94 -13.54
C ILE A 45 -7.56 16.61 -14.73
N ARG A 46 -7.22 17.65 -15.51
CA ARG A 46 -6.36 17.48 -16.68
C ARG A 46 -4.89 17.38 -16.29
N GLY A 47 -4.17 16.45 -16.91
CA GLY A 47 -2.75 16.24 -16.65
C GLY A 47 -2.45 15.63 -15.29
N TYR A 48 -3.41 14.92 -14.69
CA TYR A 48 -3.26 14.22 -13.42
C TYR A 48 -2.48 12.91 -13.65
N ASN A 49 -1.16 13.02 -13.72
CA ASN A 49 -0.31 11.86 -13.94
C ASN A 49 -0.23 10.98 -12.69
N ILE A 50 -0.14 9.67 -12.90
CA ILE A 50 -0.08 8.67 -11.85
C ILE A 50 1.22 7.88 -12.02
N ASP A 51 2.06 7.89 -11.00
CA ASP A 51 3.28 7.11 -10.95
C ASP A 51 3.12 5.94 -9.96
N LEU A 52 3.15 4.71 -10.48
CA LEU A 52 3.20 3.48 -9.69
C LEU A 52 4.66 3.18 -9.35
N LEU A 53 4.96 3.05 -8.08
CA LEU A 53 6.30 2.80 -7.58
C LEU A 53 6.31 1.50 -6.76
N ALA A 54 7.24 0.61 -7.07
CA ALA A 54 7.50 -0.58 -6.28
C ALA A 54 9.01 -0.80 -6.15
N ASN A 55 9.39 -1.70 -5.27
CA ASN A 55 10.79 -2.04 -5.07
C ASN A 55 11.38 -2.79 -6.28
N SER A 56 10.56 -3.60 -6.94
CA SER A 56 10.93 -4.26 -8.20
C SER A 56 10.04 -3.82 -9.37
N GLU A 57 10.57 -3.98 -10.60
CA GLU A 57 9.80 -3.66 -11.81
C GLU A 57 8.61 -4.59 -12.00
N ASP A 58 8.72 -5.86 -11.64
CA ASP A 58 7.64 -6.83 -11.77
C ASP A 58 6.47 -6.52 -10.83
N GLN A 59 6.77 -6.07 -9.61
CA GLN A 59 5.74 -5.61 -8.68
C GLN A 59 4.99 -4.38 -9.23
N ALA A 60 5.73 -3.35 -9.69
CA ALA A 60 5.13 -2.16 -10.26
C ALA A 60 4.28 -2.46 -11.51
N LYS A 61 4.71 -3.45 -12.33
CA LYS A 61 3.98 -3.90 -13.51
C LYS A 61 2.68 -4.61 -13.18
N THR A 62 2.54 -5.25 -12.01
CA THR A 62 1.33 -6.01 -11.67
C THR A 62 0.09 -5.10 -11.68
N THR A 63 0.10 -4.03 -10.90
CA THR A 63 -1.00 -3.05 -10.88
C THR A 63 -1.20 -2.36 -12.23
N PHE A 64 -0.11 -2.04 -12.93
CA PHE A 64 -0.18 -1.46 -14.28
C PHE A 64 -0.86 -2.40 -15.27
N LYS A 65 -0.52 -3.69 -15.23
CA LYS A 65 -1.08 -4.72 -16.11
C LYS A 65 -2.59 -4.87 -15.92
N ASP A 66 -3.06 -4.85 -14.69
CA ASP A 66 -4.51 -4.89 -14.42
C ASP A 66 -5.25 -3.74 -15.13
N VAL A 67 -4.71 -2.50 -15.03
CA VAL A 67 -5.32 -1.35 -15.72
C VAL A 67 -5.20 -1.48 -17.24
N TYR A 68 -4.07 -2.00 -17.73
CA TYR A 68 -3.87 -2.27 -19.14
C TYR A 68 -4.91 -3.25 -19.68
N GLU A 69 -5.18 -4.33 -18.97
CA GLU A 69 -6.17 -5.33 -19.34
C GLU A 69 -7.59 -4.74 -19.33
N ILE A 70 -7.95 -3.94 -18.33
CA ILE A 70 -9.23 -3.22 -18.31
C ILE A 70 -9.43 -2.39 -19.59
N VAL A 71 -8.38 -1.72 -20.07
CA VAL A 71 -8.44 -0.83 -21.24
C VAL A 71 -8.42 -1.60 -22.56
N LYS A 72 -7.58 -2.61 -22.67
CA LYS A 72 -7.35 -3.37 -23.93
C LYS A 72 -8.29 -4.53 -24.13
N GLU A 73 -8.59 -5.24 -23.07
CA GLU A 73 -9.32 -6.49 -23.09
C GLU A 73 -10.52 -6.47 -22.12
N PRO A 74 -11.46 -5.52 -22.29
CA PRO A 74 -12.57 -5.40 -21.36
C PRO A 74 -13.42 -6.67 -21.37
N VAL A 75 -13.82 -7.13 -20.19
CA VAL A 75 -14.69 -8.32 -19.99
C VAL A 75 -15.94 -8.28 -20.90
N LYS A 76 -16.53 -7.09 -21.07
CA LYS A 76 -17.65 -6.88 -22.00
C LYS A 76 -17.15 -6.21 -23.27
N LYS A 77 -17.16 -6.92 -24.39
CA LYS A 77 -16.76 -6.40 -25.71
C LYS A 77 -17.51 -5.11 -26.12
N SER A 78 -18.72 -4.89 -25.62
CA SER A 78 -19.48 -3.65 -25.85
C SER A 78 -18.78 -2.38 -25.33
N TYR A 79 -17.84 -2.49 -24.38
CA TYR A 79 -17.07 -1.37 -23.88
C TYR A 79 -15.81 -1.06 -24.71
N THR A 80 -15.38 -1.96 -25.59
CA THR A 80 -14.13 -1.83 -26.34
C THR A 80 -14.02 -0.50 -27.08
N GLU A 81 -15.04 -0.13 -27.86
CA GLU A 81 -15.01 1.13 -28.63
C GLU A 81 -15.06 2.36 -27.72
N LYS A 82 -15.79 2.30 -26.62
CA LYS A 82 -15.85 3.39 -25.64
C LYS A 82 -14.50 3.58 -24.94
N LEU A 83 -13.82 2.49 -24.63
CA LEU A 83 -12.49 2.54 -24.01
C LEU A 83 -11.43 3.06 -24.97
N LYS A 84 -11.42 2.59 -26.23
CA LYS A 84 -10.52 3.10 -27.28
C LYS A 84 -10.67 4.61 -27.52
N LYS A 85 -11.89 5.15 -27.44
CA LYS A 85 -12.14 6.60 -27.59
C LYS A 85 -11.63 7.43 -26.40
N ASN A 86 -11.46 6.82 -25.24
CA ASN A 86 -11.07 7.53 -24.00
C ASN A 86 -9.64 7.26 -23.57
N PHE A 87 -9.04 6.13 -23.99
CA PHE A 87 -7.72 5.71 -23.54
C PHE A 87 -6.85 5.21 -24.68
N HIS A 88 -5.55 5.49 -24.55
CA HIS A 88 -4.50 4.86 -25.35
C HIS A 88 -3.56 4.12 -24.40
N ALA A 89 -3.34 2.82 -24.63
CA ALA A 89 -2.49 2.01 -23.78
C ALA A 89 -1.37 1.35 -24.59
N THR A 90 -0.16 1.51 -24.11
CA THR A 90 1.06 0.80 -24.51
C THR A 90 1.53 -0.09 -23.37
N LYS A 91 2.60 -0.87 -23.56
CA LYS A 91 3.18 -1.70 -22.51
C LYS A 91 3.91 -0.90 -21.41
N GLU A 92 4.14 0.39 -21.62
CA GLU A 92 4.90 1.27 -20.71
C GLU A 92 4.05 2.39 -20.10
N GLU A 93 2.99 2.80 -20.81
CA GLU A 93 2.12 3.87 -20.31
C GLU A 93 0.67 3.72 -20.81
N ILE A 94 -0.25 4.23 -20.00
CA ILE A 94 -1.67 4.33 -20.34
C ILE A 94 -2.07 5.80 -20.26
N THR A 95 -2.61 6.33 -21.34
CA THR A 95 -2.99 7.75 -21.44
C THR A 95 -4.50 7.89 -21.50
N GLY A 96 -5.06 8.72 -20.62
CA GLY A 96 -6.42 9.22 -20.73
C GLY A 96 -6.49 10.30 -21.81
N LEU A 97 -7.11 10.02 -22.96
CA LEU A 97 -7.06 10.90 -24.12
C LEU A 97 -7.74 12.26 -23.90
N LYS A 98 -8.81 12.30 -23.09
CA LYS A 98 -9.52 13.54 -22.75
C LYS A 98 -8.81 14.34 -21.65
N THR A 99 -8.36 13.66 -20.61
CA THR A 99 -7.71 14.27 -19.45
C THR A 99 -6.25 14.61 -19.70
N LYS A 100 -5.59 13.96 -20.68
CA LYS A 100 -4.14 14.01 -20.90
C LYS A 100 -3.34 13.53 -19.69
N SER A 101 -3.98 12.73 -18.83
CA SER A 101 -3.35 12.09 -17.68
C SER A 101 -2.67 10.80 -18.12
N ILE A 102 -1.55 10.46 -17.51
CA ILE A 102 -0.73 9.31 -17.88
C ILE A 102 -0.49 8.47 -16.64
N LEU A 103 -0.74 7.16 -16.75
CA LEU A 103 -0.31 6.16 -15.77
C LEU A 103 0.99 5.53 -16.24
N ARG A 104 1.97 5.48 -15.35
CA ARG A 104 3.28 4.82 -15.57
C ARG A 104 3.67 4.00 -14.36
N PHE A 105 4.54 3.02 -14.58
CA PHE A 105 5.21 2.30 -13.51
C PHE A 105 6.71 2.62 -13.51
N ASN A 106 7.31 2.63 -12.32
CA ASN A 106 8.72 2.91 -12.11
C ASN A 106 9.24 2.08 -10.95
N THR A 107 10.54 1.82 -10.93
CA THR A 107 11.21 1.30 -9.74
C THR A 107 11.74 2.43 -8.87
N SER A 108 11.88 2.19 -7.58
CA SER A 108 12.43 3.13 -6.60
C SER A 108 13.86 3.60 -6.93
N SER A 109 14.62 2.79 -7.70
CA SER A 109 16.03 3.03 -8.04
C SER A 109 16.26 3.87 -9.30
N LYS A 110 15.25 4.13 -10.14
CA LYS A 110 15.41 4.93 -11.36
C LYS A 110 15.54 6.42 -11.05
N ARG A 111 16.78 6.90 -10.98
CA ARG A 111 17.14 8.34 -10.86
C ARG A 111 16.69 9.12 -12.10
N GLY A 112 16.24 10.36 -11.93
CA GLY A 112 16.19 11.35 -13.01
C GLY A 112 14.82 11.72 -13.53
N LYS A 113 13.83 11.98 -12.65
CA LYS A 113 12.51 12.48 -13.08
C LYS A 113 12.01 13.66 -12.24
N ASP A 114 12.92 14.57 -11.88
CA ASP A 114 12.68 15.70 -10.96
C ASP A 114 11.68 16.78 -11.43
N SER A 115 11.18 16.71 -12.65
CA SER A 115 10.38 17.82 -13.23
C SER A 115 8.96 17.43 -13.63
N LYS A 116 8.50 16.24 -13.32
CA LYS A 116 7.18 15.81 -13.77
C LYS A 116 6.07 16.40 -12.90
N ARG A 117 5.02 16.85 -13.56
CA ARG A 117 3.76 17.22 -12.90
C ARG A 117 3.02 15.92 -12.55
N THR A 118 3.19 15.44 -11.32
CA THR A 118 2.54 14.23 -10.84
C THR A 118 1.33 14.62 -9.99
N GLY A 119 0.18 14.03 -10.28
CA GLY A 119 -1.04 14.20 -9.51
C GLY A 119 -1.17 13.14 -8.41
N CYS A 120 -0.74 11.91 -8.69
CA CYS A 120 -0.79 10.82 -7.72
C CYS A 120 0.49 9.98 -7.77
N ILE A 121 1.06 9.69 -6.60
CA ILE A 121 2.14 8.72 -6.44
C ILE A 121 1.60 7.56 -5.62
N ILE A 122 1.76 6.35 -6.14
CA ILE A 122 1.33 5.12 -5.48
C ILE A 122 2.56 4.31 -5.12
N PHE A 123 2.78 4.09 -3.83
CA PHE A 123 3.84 3.24 -3.29
C PHE A 123 3.27 1.86 -3.01
N ASP A 124 3.74 0.87 -3.76
CA ASP A 124 3.36 -0.53 -3.55
C ASP A 124 4.42 -1.26 -2.71
N GLU A 125 3.95 -2.13 -1.81
CA GLU A 125 4.76 -2.91 -0.88
C GLU A 125 5.82 -2.07 -0.13
N LYS A 126 5.37 -0.96 0.46
CA LYS A 126 6.25 0.04 1.09
C LYS A 126 7.13 -0.53 2.21
N HIS A 127 6.76 -1.67 2.81
CA HIS A 127 7.57 -2.35 3.81
C HIS A 127 8.93 -2.84 3.29
N GLU A 128 9.12 -2.91 1.97
CA GLU A 128 10.39 -3.31 1.35
C GLU A 128 11.34 -2.12 1.09
N TYR A 129 10.88 -0.87 1.33
CA TYR A 129 11.72 0.31 1.08
C TYR A 129 12.66 0.58 2.25
N VAL A 130 13.95 0.63 1.94
CA VAL A 130 15.01 0.87 2.94
C VAL A 130 15.31 2.38 3.07
N ASP A 131 15.20 3.15 1.99
CA ASP A 131 15.60 4.56 1.94
C ASP A 131 14.46 5.49 1.51
N VAL A 132 14.34 6.62 2.21
CA VAL A 132 13.35 7.67 1.95
C VAL A 132 13.82 8.73 0.95
N SER A 133 15.11 8.81 0.64
CA SER A 133 15.67 9.91 -0.17
C SER A 133 15.03 10.00 -1.55
N ASN A 134 14.88 8.87 -2.22
CA ASN A 134 14.22 8.79 -3.53
C ASN A 134 12.72 9.12 -3.45
N MET A 135 12.07 8.77 -2.33
CA MET A 135 10.65 9.06 -2.11
C MET A 135 10.40 10.56 -1.96
N ASN A 136 11.24 11.27 -1.20
CA ASN A 136 11.15 12.71 -0.99
C ASN A 136 11.32 13.48 -2.30
N THR A 137 12.25 13.07 -3.15
CA THR A 137 12.44 13.65 -4.47
C THR A 137 11.19 13.52 -5.34
N LEU A 138 10.55 12.34 -5.34
CA LEU A 138 9.34 12.10 -6.13
C LEU A 138 8.14 12.88 -5.58
N THR A 139 7.97 12.92 -4.27
CA THR A 139 6.86 13.65 -3.63
C THR A 139 7.00 15.16 -3.75
N SER A 140 8.21 15.69 -3.93
CA SER A 140 8.43 17.13 -4.21
C SER A 140 7.75 17.62 -5.49
N GLY A 141 7.42 16.73 -6.42
CA GLY A 141 6.65 17.01 -7.63
C GLY A 141 5.14 17.21 -7.40
N LEU A 142 4.63 16.76 -6.26
CA LEU A 142 3.24 16.97 -5.86
C LEU A 142 2.99 18.46 -5.55
N GLY A 143 1.76 18.92 -5.71
CA GLY A 143 1.41 20.33 -5.52
C GLY A 143 1.47 21.18 -6.79
N LYS A 144 2.07 20.66 -7.87
CA LYS A 144 2.00 21.30 -9.20
C LYS A 144 0.70 20.99 -9.97
N VAL A 145 -0.07 20.03 -9.45
CA VAL A 145 -1.37 19.60 -9.97
C VAL A 145 -2.38 19.67 -8.84
N LYS A 146 -3.61 20.13 -9.15
CA LYS A 146 -4.69 20.21 -8.17
C LYS A 146 -4.96 18.84 -7.57
N HIS A 147 -5.21 18.79 -6.26
CA HIS A 147 -5.53 17.56 -5.50
C HIS A 147 -4.43 16.49 -5.59
N GLY A 148 -3.17 16.92 -5.59
CA GLY A 148 -2.02 16.02 -5.54
C GLY A 148 -2.05 15.14 -4.29
N ARG A 149 -1.73 13.82 -4.44
CA ARG A 149 -1.79 12.87 -3.33
C ARG A 149 -0.77 11.76 -3.42
N THR A 150 -0.47 11.19 -2.26
CA THR A 150 0.24 9.92 -2.13
C THR A 150 -0.69 8.82 -1.68
N ILE A 151 -0.50 7.61 -2.18
CA ILE A 151 -1.22 6.42 -1.74
C ILE A 151 -0.18 5.34 -1.47
N THR A 152 -0.17 4.83 -0.25
CA THR A 152 0.66 3.69 0.15
C THR A 152 -0.23 2.47 0.30
N ILE A 153 0.12 1.38 -0.36
CA ILE A 153 -0.47 0.06 -0.15
C ILE A 153 0.62 -0.91 0.29
N THR A 154 0.41 -1.58 1.40
CA THR A 154 1.43 -2.48 1.96
C THR A 154 0.83 -3.46 2.96
N THR A 155 1.58 -4.52 3.26
CA THR A 155 1.47 -5.25 4.52
C THR A 155 2.40 -4.61 5.55
N ASN A 156 2.34 -5.03 6.82
CA ASN A 156 3.27 -4.57 7.84
C ASN A 156 4.71 -5.08 7.59
N GLY A 157 4.85 -6.19 6.83
CA GLY A 157 6.15 -6.79 6.55
C GLY A 157 6.87 -7.30 7.80
N HIS A 158 8.07 -7.84 7.60
CA HIS A 158 8.94 -8.35 8.68
C HIS A 158 10.19 -7.49 8.90
N VAL A 159 10.49 -6.56 7.99
CA VAL A 159 11.62 -5.62 8.14
C VAL A 159 11.30 -4.63 9.24
N ARG A 160 12.18 -4.53 10.24
CA ARG A 160 12.04 -3.58 11.37
C ARG A 160 13.08 -2.46 11.28
N GLY A 161 12.76 -1.31 11.89
CA GLY A 161 13.62 -0.12 11.87
C GLY A 161 13.59 0.64 10.52
N GLY A 162 12.76 0.23 9.58
CA GLY A 162 12.64 0.83 8.26
C GLY A 162 11.73 2.06 8.20
N VAL A 163 11.46 2.49 6.96
CA VAL A 163 10.58 3.64 6.67
C VAL A 163 9.18 3.39 7.20
N LEU A 164 8.66 2.17 7.00
CA LEU A 164 7.31 1.83 7.39
C LEU A 164 7.10 1.91 8.91
N ASP A 165 8.06 1.50 9.73
CA ASP A 165 7.90 1.50 11.19
C ASP A 165 7.65 2.92 11.72
N ARG A 166 8.40 3.92 11.23
CA ARG A 166 8.19 5.33 11.58
C ARG A 166 6.80 5.82 11.15
N GLU A 167 6.33 5.39 10.00
CA GLU A 167 4.99 5.73 9.51
C GLU A 167 3.88 5.04 10.30
N LEU A 168 4.13 3.83 10.80
CA LEU A 168 3.20 3.11 11.68
C LEU A 168 3.10 3.77 13.05
N ASP A 169 4.21 4.27 13.61
CA ASP A 169 4.17 5.01 14.87
C ASP A 169 3.41 6.33 14.70
N GLN A 170 3.67 7.06 13.63
CA GLN A 170 2.86 8.24 13.29
C GLN A 170 1.37 7.89 13.10
N ALA A 171 1.07 6.73 12.46
CA ALA A 171 -0.30 6.29 12.27
C ALA A 171 -1.00 5.99 13.60
N LYS A 172 -0.31 5.40 14.57
CA LYS A 172 -0.84 5.18 15.93
C LYS A 172 -1.23 6.50 16.59
N ASP A 173 -0.38 7.53 16.47
CA ASP A 173 -0.66 8.83 17.06
C ASP A 173 -1.84 9.52 16.37
N ILE A 174 -1.92 9.48 15.04
CA ILE A 174 -3.06 10.00 14.28
C ILE A 174 -4.37 9.32 14.66
N LEU A 175 -4.34 8.00 14.90
CA LEU A 175 -5.55 7.24 15.26
C LEU A 175 -5.98 7.42 16.72
N LYS A 176 -5.06 7.80 17.61
CA LYS A 176 -5.36 8.05 19.03
C LYS A 176 -6.01 9.41 19.27
N GLU A 177 -5.59 10.43 18.53
CA GLU A 177 -5.99 11.80 18.78
C GLU A 177 -6.54 12.46 17.52
N TYR A 178 -7.72 13.03 17.62
CA TYR A 178 -8.33 13.80 16.55
C TYR A 178 -7.60 15.11 16.33
N ASN A 179 -7.11 15.32 15.11
CA ASN A 179 -6.51 16.58 14.69
C ASN A 179 -7.20 17.08 13.40
N PRO A 180 -7.91 18.23 13.42
CA PRO A 180 -8.62 18.76 12.26
C PRO A 180 -7.67 19.14 11.10
N ASN A 181 -6.38 19.34 11.38
CA ASN A 181 -5.37 19.62 10.37
C ASN A 181 -4.73 18.35 9.78
N ASN A 182 -5.11 17.18 10.26
CA ASN A 182 -4.59 15.94 9.74
C ASN A 182 -5.04 15.71 8.30
N ARG A 183 -4.07 15.51 7.40
CA ARG A 183 -4.27 15.25 5.97
C ARG A 183 -4.02 13.80 5.59
N THR A 184 -3.77 12.94 6.58
CA THR A 184 -3.45 11.52 6.38
C THR A 184 -4.66 10.66 6.70
N LEU A 185 -5.08 9.83 5.74
CA LEU A 185 -6.09 8.80 5.92
C LEU A 185 -5.38 7.47 6.20
N ILE A 186 -5.64 6.91 7.38
CA ILE A 186 -5.10 5.61 7.78
C ILE A 186 -6.21 4.55 7.67
N PHE A 187 -5.95 3.50 6.91
CA PHE A 187 -6.73 2.28 6.89
C PHE A 187 -5.79 1.12 7.24
N TRP A 188 -5.77 0.76 8.52
CA TRP A 188 -4.87 -0.24 9.06
C TRP A 188 -5.64 -1.39 9.69
N CYS A 189 -5.59 -2.56 9.05
CA CYS A 189 -6.26 -3.78 9.47
C CYS A 189 -5.21 -4.81 9.90
N ARG A 190 -5.34 -5.30 11.11
CA ARG A 190 -4.47 -6.33 11.71
C ARG A 190 -5.23 -7.09 12.79
N ILE A 191 -4.75 -8.28 13.16
CA ILE A 191 -5.19 -8.90 14.41
C ILE A 191 -4.72 -8.04 15.60
N GLU A 192 -5.38 -8.15 16.73
CA GLU A 192 -5.11 -7.36 17.93
C GLU A 192 -4.18 -8.09 18.91
N ASP A 193 -4.29 -9.42 18.98
CA ASP A 193 -3.50 -10.30 19.84
C ASP A 193 -2.83 -11.39 19.00
N GLU A 194 -1.60 -11.73 19.33
CA GLU A 194 -0.86 -12.80 18.67
C GLU A 194 -1.64 -14.12 18.66
N LYS A 195 -2.39 -14.44 19.71
CA LYS A 195 -3.18 -15.68 19.82
C LYS A 195 -4.33 -15.78 18.83
N GLU A 196 -4.71 -14.69 18.16
CA GLU A 196 -5.80 -14.68 17.18
C GLU A 196 -5.41 -15.30 15.82
N TRP A 197 -4.12 -15.59 15.60
CA TRP A 197 -3.61 -16.04 14.31
C TRP A 197 -4.25 -17.33 13.78
N ASN A 198 -4.65 -18.25 14.66
CA ASN A 198 -5.25 -19.54 14.34
C ASN A 198 -6.78 -19.56 14.46
N ASP A 199 -7.41 -18.40 14.73
CA ASP A 199 -8.87 -18.27 14.79
C ASP A 199 -9.41 -17.71 13.47
N PRO A 200 -10.08 -18.52 12.60
CA PRO A 200 -10.60 -18.08 11.32
C PRO A 200 -11.59 -16.89 11.38
N GLU A 201 -12.29 -16.73 12.51
CA GLU A 201 -13.25 -15.62 12.68
C GLU A 201 -12.56 -14.29 12.98
N LYS A 202 -11.29 -14.32 13.39
CA LYS A 202 -10.49 -13.12 13.66
C LYS A 202 -9.72 -12.62 12.44
N TRP A 203 -9.54 -13.45 11.41
CA TRP A 203 -8.76 -13.07 10.22
C TRP A 203 -9.35 -11.89 9.46
N ILE A 204 -10.66 -11.64 9.59
CA ILE A 204 -11.31 -10.46 9.02
C ILE A 204 -10.70 -9.15 9.52
N LYS A 205 -10.12 -9.14 10.74
CA LYS A 205 -9.43 -7.97 11.29
C LYS A 205 -8.18 -7.60 10.48
N ALA A 206 -7.48 -8.59 9.89
CA ALA A 206 -6.29 -8.38 9.08
C ALA A 206 -6.60 -8.36 7.58
N ILE A 207 -7.58 -9.16 7.15
CA ILE A 207 -7.99 -9.33 5.76
C ILE A 207 -9.50 -9.06 5.65
N PRO A 208 -9.93 -7.80 5.51
CA PRO A 208 -11.35 -7.44 5.54
C PRO A 208 -12.23 -8.15 4.52
N SER A 209 -11.65 -8.57 3.39
CA SER A 209 -12.33 -9.27 2.30
C SER A 209 -12.34 -10.80 2.43
N ILE A 210 -11.82 -11.37 3.54
CA ILE A 210 -11.59 -12.83 3.67
C ILE A 210 -12.85 -13.66 3.44
N ASN A 211 -14.00 -13.14 3.86
CA ASN A 211 -15.26 -13.87 3.73
C ASN A 211 -15.85 -13.85 2.31
N ASP A 212 -15.35 -12.96 1.44
CA ASP A 212 -15.74 -12.88 0.03
C ASP A 212 -14.88 -13.78 -0.86
N PHE A 213 -13.76 -14.32 -0.34
CA PHE A 213 -12.78 -15.13 -1.06
C PHE A 213 -12.58 -16.49 -0.38
N THR A 214 -13.47 -17.45 -0.69
CA THR A 214 -13.47 -18.81 -0.10
C THR A 214 -12.17 -19.56 -0.33
N GLU A 215 -11.57 -19.42 -1.52
CA GLU A 215 -10.29 -20.04 -1.86
C GLU A 215 -9.14 -19.50 -1.01
N LEU A 216 -9.14 -18.19 -0.77
CA LEU A 216 -8.14 -17.55 0.10
C LEU A 216 -8.30 -18.02 1.53
N LYS A 217 -9.55 -18.06 2.04
CA LYS A 217 -9.83 -18.55 3.40
C LYS A 217 -9.35 -20.00 3.56
N SER A 218 -9.68 -20.88 2.61
CA SER A 218 -9.25 -22.29 2.60
C SER A 218 -7.72 -22.42 2.53
N ARG A 219 -7.04 -21.59 1.77
CA ARG A 219 -5.58 -21.57 1.70
C ARG A 219 -4.96 -21.18 3.03
N ILE A 220 -5.46 -20.13 3.67
CA ILE A 220 -4.95 -19.70 4.99
C ILE A 220 -5.23 -20.77 6.04
N GLN A 221 -6.39 -21.44 6.01
CA GLN A 221 -6.67 -22.57 6.89
C GLN A 221 -5.63 -23.69 6.75
N LYS A 222 -5.24 -24.01 5.50
CA LYS A 222 -4.18 -24.99 5.26
C LYS A 222 -2.83 -24.52 5.80
N GLU A 223 -2.44 -23.24 5.54
CA GLU A 223 -1.21 -22.66 6.10
C GLU A 223 -1.18 -22.78 7.64
N VAL A 224 -2.32 -22.57 8.32
CA VAL A 224 -2.45 -22.73 9.79
C VAL A 224 -2.33 -24.17 10.23
N ILE A 225 -2.95 -25.13 9.53
CA ILE A 225 -2.87 -26.56 9.83
C ILE A 225 -1.43 -27.06 9.68
N ASP A 226 -0.71 -26.60 8.65
CA ASP A 226 0.64 -27.02 8.36
C ASP A 226 1.70 -26.29 9.24
N MET A 227 1.32 -25.24 9.98
CA MET A 227 2.22 -24.40 10.78
C MET A 227 3.09 -25.16 11.77
N PRO A 228 2.61 -26.20 12.51
CA PRO A 228 3.47 -26.98 13.40
C PRO A 228 4.67 -27.64 12.73
N HIS A 229 4.61 -27.84 11.41
CA HIS A 229 5.68 -28.41 10.59
C HIS A 229 6.53 -27.38 9.85
N THR A 230 6.16 -26.09 9.92
CA THR A 230 6.78 -24.96 9.18
C THR A 230 6.95 -23.74 10.07
N MET A 231 7.41 -23.94 11.31
CA MET A 231 7.52 -22.87 12.31
C MET A 231 8.48 -21.75 11.94
N ASP A 232 9.47 -22.02 11.10
CA ASP A 232 10.36 -21.02 10.49
C ASP A 232 9.61 -20.01 9.60
N TYR A 233 8.47 -20.41 9.02
CA TYR A 233 7.57 -19.54 8.25
C TYR A 233 6.63 -18.70 9.14
N PHE A 234 6.47 -19.02 10.41
CA PHE A 234 5.49 -18.36 11.29
C PHE A 234 5.66 -16.83 11.38
N PRO A 235 6.89 -16.26 11.53
CA PRO A 235 7.07 -14.81 11.55
C PRO A 235 6.61 -14.13 10.25
N GLU A 236 6.87 -14.76 9.09
CA GLU A 236 6.40 -14.24 7.81
C GLU A 236 4.88 -14.31 7.68
N PHE A 237 4.26 -15.41 8.08
CA PHE A 237 2.81 -15.58 8.13
C PHE A 237 2.16 -14.49 8.98
N MET A 238 2.65 -14.27 10.19
CA MET A 238 2.15 -13.25 11.11
C MET A 238 2.28 -11.85 10.50
N ALA A 239 3.44 -11.50 9.95
CA ALA A 239 3.66 -10.19 9.36
C ALA A 239 2.82 -9.96 8.09
N LYS A 240 2.72 -10.97 7.20
CA LYS A 240 2.09 -10.80 5.89
C LYS A 240 0.61 -11.14 5.86
N ARG A 241 0.17 -12.21 6.54
CA ARG A 241 -1.24 -12.60 6.58
C ARG A 241 -2.00 -11.87 7.67
N MET A 242 -1.50 -11.96 8.89
CA MET A 242 -2.16 -11.37 10.07
C MET A 242 -1.86 -9.88 10.23
N ASN A 243 -0.94 -9.36 9.42
CA ASN A 243 -0.50 -7.96 9.46
C ASN A 243 0.00 -7.55 10.86
N PHE A 244 0.52 -8.52 11.60
CA PHE A 244 0.96 -8.44 12.99
C PHE A 244 2.37 -9.02 13.11
N PRO A 245 3.43 -8.23 12.83
CA PRO A 245 4.79 -8.71 12.94
C PRO A 245 5.16 -9.04 14.37
N ILE A 246 5.72 -10.20 14.55
CA ILE A 246 6.32 -10.66 15.82
C ILE A 246 7.84 -10.57 15.70
N GLY A 247 8.53 -10.31 16.82
CA GLY A 247 9.99 -10.35 16.89
C GLY A 247 10.50 -11.74 16.49
N ASN A 248 11.61 -11.78 15.79
CA ASN A 248 12.28 -13.04 15.51
C ASN A 248 13.06 -13.42 16.77
N LYS A 249 12.49 -14.29 17.61
CA LYS A 249 13.10 -14.73 18.89
C LYS A 249 14.51 -15.33 18.72
N GLU A 250 14.81 -15.86 17.53
CA GLU A 250 16.14 -16.39 17.21
C GLU A 250 17.21 -15.28 17.00
N LEU A 251 16.77 -14.05 16.74
CA LEU A 251 17.65 -12.88 16.59
C LEU A 251 17.66 -11.98 17.84
N GLU A 252 16.85 -12.27 18.83
CA GLU A 252 16.90 -11.60 20.14
C GLU A 252 18.10 -12.15 20.92
N VAL A 253 19.20 -11.42 20.90
CA VAL A 253 20.39 -11.74 21.69
C VAL A 253 20.10 -11.70 23.19
N ALA A 254 19.17 -10.85 23.63
CA ALA A 254 18.65 -10.75 24.98
C ALA A 254 17.34 -9.93 24.99
N THR A 255 16.45 -10.22 25.94
CA THR A 255 15.31 -9.33 26.20
C THR A 255 15.78 -8.05 26.86
N TRP A 256 14.95 -6.98 26.80
CA TRP A 256 15.27 -5.72 27.49
C TRP A 256 15.42 -5.93 29.01
N ASP A 257 14.67 -6.85 29.59
CA ASP A 257 14.77 -7.24 31.00
C ASP A 257 16.11 -7.94 31.29
N ASP A 258 16.61 -8.79 30.40
CA ASP A 258 17.92 -9.41 30.51
C ASP A 258 19.06 -8.36 30.45
N ILE A 259 18.91 -7.38 29.55
CA ILE A 259 19.88 -6.27 29.42
C ILE A 259 19.87 -5.42 30.70
N LEU A 260 18.71 -5.09 31.25
CA LEU A 260 18.59 -4.36 32.51
C LEU A 260 19.14 -5.17 33.72
N ALA A 261 18.87 -6.50 33.74
CA ALA A 261 19.41 -7.39 34.79
C ALA A 261 20.94 -7.55 34.72
N ALA A 262 21.50 -7.46 33.49
CA ALA A 262 22.96 -7.51 33.28
C ALA A 262 23.67 -6.18 33.62
N ASN A 263 22.95 -5.07 33.76
CA ASN A 263 23.49 -3.77 34.13
C ASN A 263 23.81 -3.72 35.63
N ARG A 264 24.88 -4.43 36.02
CA ARG A 264 25.41 -4.39 37.40
C ARG A 264 26.32 -3.18 37.56
N PRO A 265 26.23 -2.43 38.66
CA PRO A 265 27.22 -1.40 38.97
C PRO A 265 28.59 -2.07 39.03
N LEU A 266 29.58 -1.45 38.38
CA LEU A 266 30.98 -1.83 38.55
C LEU A 266 31.28 -1.73 40.03
N ILE A 267 31.62 -2.85 40.65
CA ILE A 267 32.14 -2.87 42.02
C ILE A 267 33.61 -2.47 41.90
N ASP A 268 33.94 -1.27 42.45
CA ASP A 268 35.31 -0.79 42.58
C ASP A 268 36.14 -1.71 43.50
#